data_e21be8372bff6ccc4dcba4fb608592f1
#
_entry.id   e21be8372bff6ccc4dcba4fb608592f1
#
_cell.length_a   1.000
_cell.length_b   1.000
_cell.length_c   1.000
_cell.angle_alpha   90.00
_cell.angle_beta   90.00
_cell.angle_gamma   90.00
#
_symmetry.space_group_name_H-M   'P 1'
#
loop_
_entity.id
_entity.type
_entity.pdbx_description
1 polymer ?
#
loop_
_entity_poly.entity_id
_entity_poly.type
_entity_poly.pdbx_seq_one_letter_code
_entity_poly.pdbx_strand_id
1 'polypeptide(L)'
;MVSAAGGLVGCANLYTNIANSSFQGKISLPNSENVGGIVGQTRTSSGVNACYANVNATAKSNLGGIVGIAGSIQDNCSFSNCEVRGKLTAENTVGGFIGDNYFNNISNVISHADIVATNKSAWTGYAAGGILGVMESDWSGKAAGSVKNCVFDGSIKAFLDGKEVSSPATTHQIAGRTIADENYAEGETPKTETRLANNYTTNNVGSTDAASVEGAYKAAKEMNKEFFAGLEYAYGSTLAEPWKEDGSKVPTLYFNNIAKALAVSSDDVTVGTDDEGAVVVQVSVYGMENPDLESDLEVSAEGYATATLGEAHGNSIDLVIKGTKMGIGAVTVSFGEFSATINVTVLKNYVSGIENVEDAAALVIKAVDAQISAEGADAIYVYSVNGKLVGKTSGAAFSTAGLTSGLYIVKATDKAGHKATAKFVIK
;
A
#
# COMPACT_ATOMS: atom_id res chain seq x y z
N MET A 1 4.52 14.47 -29.02
CA MET A 1 3.94 15.26 -27.89
C MET A 1 2.44 15.14 -28.01
N VAL A 2 1.76 14.76 -26.96
CA VAL A 2 0.29 14.66 -26.89
C VAL A 2 -0.21 15.89 -26.13
N SER A 3 -1.25 16.54 -26.60
CA SER A 3 -1.77 17.77 -25.99
C SER A 3 -2.64 17.52 -24.74
N ALA A 4 -3.23 16.33 -24.63
CA ALA A 4 -3.95 15.88 -23.45
C ALA A 4 -4.04 14.35 -23.46
N ALA A 5 -3.81 13.73 -22.33
CA ALA A 5 -3.89 12.28 -22.18
C ALA A 5 -4.51 11.91 -20.82
N GLY A 6 -5.40 10.93 -20.83
CA GLY A 6 -5.97 10.36 -19.62
C GLY A 6 -6.04 8.85 -19.74
N GLY A 7 -6.09 8.18 -18.59
CA GLY A 7 -6.25 6.72 -18.56
C GLY A 7 -7.52 6.23 -19.25
N LEU A 8 -8.59 7.04 -19.20
CA LEU A 8 -9.87 6.75 -19.85
C LEU A 8 -10.20 7.73 -20.97
N VAL A 9 -9.97 9.04 -20.78
CA VAL A 9 -10.40 10.09 -21.69
C VAL A 9 -9.28 11.11 -21.90
N GLY A 10 -8.90 11.38 -23.15
CA GLY A 10 -7.92 12.43 -23.45
C GLY A 10 -8.49 13.84 -23.16
N CYS A 11 -9.68 14.15 -23.69
CA CYS A 11 -10.34 15.43 -23.48
C CYS A 11 -11.86 15.23 -23.31
N ALA A 12 -12.39 15.71 -22.21
CA ALA A 12 -13.84 15.81 -21.95
C ALA A 12 -14.30 17.24 -22.20
N ASN A 13 -15.25 17.43 -23.11
CA ASN A 13 -15.72 18.73 -23.54
C ASN A 13 -17.24 18.73 -23.66
N LEU A 14 -17.87 19.91 -23.57
CA LEU A 14 -19.31 20.11 -23.80
C LEU A 14 -20.19 19.25 -22.88
N TYR A 15 -20.28 19.60 -21.62
CA TYR A 15 -21.17 18.98 -20.62
C TYR A 15 -20.95 17.49 -20.39
N THR A 16 -19.72 17.02 -20.60
CA THR A 16 -19.35 15.62 -20.34
C THR A 16 -19.20 15.39 -18.84
N ASN A 17 -19.89 14.40 -18.32
CA ASN A 17 -19.70 13.95 -16.93
C ASN A 17 -19.09 12.54 -16.90
N ILE A 18 -17.96 12.40 -16.21
CA ILE A 18 -17.28 11.13 -15.97
C ILE A 18 -17.57 10.73 -14.53
N ALA A 19 -18.22 9.61 -14.33
CA ALA A 19 -18.61 9.17 -13.00
C ALA A 19 -18.44 7.65 -12.82
N ASN A 20 -18.31 7.20 -11.56
CA ASN A 20 -18.19 5.78 -11.20
C ASN A 20 -17.14 5.03 -12.03
N SER A 21 -16.03 5.67 -12.29
CA SER A 21 -15.01 5.14 -13.19
C SER A 21 -13.68 5.00 -12.48
N SER A 22 -12.93 3.98 -12.84
CA SER A 22 -11.60 3.76 -12.27
C SER A 22 -10.56 3.47 -13.35
N PHE A 23 -9.31 3.84 -13.05
CA PHE A 23 -8.15 3.48 -13.84
C PHE A 23 -7.02 3.03 -12.91
N GLN A 24 -6.43 1.88 -13.23
CA GLN A 24 -5.22 1.41 -12.58
C GLN A 24 -4.16 1.10 -13.64
N GLY A 25 -2.94 1.59 -13.44
CA GLY A 25 -1.90 1.33 -14.39
C GLY A 25 -0.81 2.39 -14.49
N LYS A 26 -0.07 2.38 -15.61
CA LYS A 26 1.06 3.27 -15.85
C LYS A 26 0.80 4.17 -17.06
N ILE A 27 1.11 5.46 -16.90
CA ILE A 27 1.09 6.45 -17.98
C ILE A 27 2.49 7.09 -18.07
N SER A 28 3.23 6.84 -19.14
CA SER A 28 4.58 7.36 -19.31
C SER A 28 4.67 8.31 -20.49
N LEU A 29 4.51 9.61 -20.22
CA LEU A 29 4.48 10.68 -21.20
C LEU A 29 5.38 11.87 -20.78
N PRO A 30 6.70 11.66 -20.58
CA PRO A 30 7.60 12.66 -19.97
C PRO A 30 7.74 13.95 -20.76
N ASN A 31 7.33 13.98 -22.03
CA ASN A 31 7.38 15.16 -22.89
C ASN A 31 6.01 15.77 -23.18
N SER A 32 4.95 15.27 -22.53
CA SER A 32 3.57 15.72 -22.75
C SER A 32 3.05 16.53 -21.57
N GLU A 33 2.07 17.37 -21.84
CA GLU A 33 1.36 18.19 -20.88
C GLU A 33 -0.09 17.70 -20.74
N ASN A 34 -0.79 18.15 -19.69
CA ASN A 34 -2.20 17.85 -19.43
C ASN A 34 -2.46 16.33 -19.36
N VAL A 35 -1.81 15.69 -18.42
CA VAL A 35 -1.90 14.24 -18.20
C VAL A 35 -2.66 13.97 -16.90
N GLY A 36 -3.72 13.15 -17.00
CA GLY A 36 -4.52 12.74 -15.84
C GLY A 36 -4.72 11.23 -15.77
N GLY A 37 -4.86 10.70 -14.57
CA GLY A 37 -5.16 9.27 -14.38
C GLY A 37 -6.48 8.85 -15.01
N ILE A 38 -7.48 9.73 -15.03
CA ILE A 38 -8.79 9.52 -15.67
C ILE A 38 -8.90 10.34 -16.94
N VAL A 39 -8.70 11.67 -16.87
CA VAL A 39 -8.91 12.58 -17.99
C VAL A 39 -7.74 13.58 -18.12
N GLY A 40 -7.24 13.75 -19.33
CA GLY A 40 -6.16 14.71 -19.59
C GLY A 40 -6.63 16.16 -19.46
N GLN A 41 -7.78 16.50 -20.03
CA GLN A 41 -8.34 17.85 -20.01
C GLN A 41 -9.87 17.81 -19.89
N THR A 42 -10.42 18.69 -19.07
CA THR A 42 -11.87 18.98 -19.03
C THR A 42 -12.16 20.41 -19.50
N ARG A 43 -13.27 20.62 -20.18
CA ARG A 43 -13.75 21.93 -20.64
C ARG A 43 -15.28 22.02 -20.60
N THR A 44 -15.80 23.25 -20.64
CA THR A 44 -17.20 23.59 -20.88
C THR A 44 -18.18 22.78 -20.04
N SER A 45 -18.24 23.10 -18.75
CA SER A 45 -19.16 22.51 -17.77
C SER A 45 -19.07 20.97 -17.70
N SER A 46 -17.89 20.44 -17.96
CA SER A 46 -17.60 19.01 -17.79
C SER A 46 -17.18 18.73 -16.36
N GLY A 47 -17.44 17.52 -15.87
CA GLY A 47 -17.15 17.17 -14.48
C GLY A 47 -16.62 15.75 -14.31
N VAL A 48 -16.05 15.51 -13.12
CA VAL A 48 -15.63 14.17 -12.68
C VAL A 48 -16.17 13.95 -11.28
N ASN A 49 -16.92 12.88 -11.08
CA ASN A 49 -17.51 12.56 -9.79
C ASN A 49 -17.39 11.06 -9.48
N ALA A 50 -17.07 10.73 -8.24
CA ALA A 50 -16.91 9.36 -7.76
C ALA A 50 -15.98 8.55 -8.70
N CYS A 51 -14.75 9.03 -8.90
CA CYS A 51 -13.74 8.35 -9.71
C CYS A 51 -12.51 8.00 -8.88
N TYR A 52 -11.90 6.88 -9.22
CA TYR A 52 -10.70 6.35 -8.59
C TYR A 52 -9.56 6.23 -9.60
N ALA A 53 -8.35 6.63 -9.21
CA ALA A 53 -7.16 6.32 -9.97
C ALA A 53 -6.05 5.79 -9.06
N ASN A 54 -5.47 4.66 -9.44
CA ASN A 54 -4.19 4.18 -8.92
C ASN A 54 -3.19 4.17 -10.08
N VAL A 55 -2.39 5.23 -10.20
CA VAL A 55 -1.61 5.48 -11.40
C VAL A 55 -0.17 5.84 -11.10
N ASN A 56 0.75 5.16 -11.77
CA ASN A 56 2.14 5.55 -11.86
C ASN A 56 2.34 6.40 -13.11
N ALA A 57 2.25 7.72 -12.98
CA ALA A 57 2.26 8.63 -14.13
C ALA A 57 3.50 9.51 -14.19
N THR A 58 3.97 9.76 -15.41
CA THR A 58 5.06 10.70 -15.69
C THR A 58 4.65 11.64 -16.80
N ALA A 59 4.82 12.95 -16.57
CA ALA A 59 4.50 14.01 -17.54
C ALA A 59 5.56 15.13 -17.48
N LYS A 60 5.48 16.08 -18.42
CA LYS A 60 6.26 17.31 -18.37
C LYS A 60 5.61 18.33 -17.44
N SER A 61 4.31 18.55 -17.59
CA SER A 61 3.55 19.55 -16.82
C SER A 61 2.08 19.17 -16.72
N ASN A 62 1.35 19.83 -15.82
CA ASN A 62 -0.09 19.68 -15.60
C ASN A 62 -0.47 18.19 -15.43
N LEU A 63 0.23 17.53 -14.51
CA LEU A 63 -0.04 16.15 -14.15
C LEU A 63 -0.97 16.11 -12.93
N GLY A 64 -2.09 15.42 -13.06
CA GLY A 64 -3.00 15.13 -11.94
C GLY A 64 -3.31 13.66 -11.82
N GLY A 65 -3.58 13.20 -10.61
CA GLY A 65 -3.98 11.81 -10.38
C GLY A 65 -5.30 11.45 -11.06
N ILE A 66 -6.21 12.42 -11.20
CA ILE A 66 -7.48 12.28 -11.94
C ILE A 66 -7.49 13.16 -13.19
N VAL A 67 -7.20 14.45 -13.07
CA VAL A 67 -7.32 15.42 -14.16
C VAL A 67 -6.01 16.14 -14.41
N GLY A 68 -5.54 16.19 -15.66
CA GLY A 68 -4.35 16.95 -16.00
C GLY A 68 -4.57 18.45 -15.88
N ILE A 69 -5.50 19.00 -16.65
CA ILE A 69 -5.92 20.39 -16.60
C ILE A 69 -7.44 20.50 -16.56
N ALA A 70 -7.96 21.29 -15.66
CA ALA A 70 -9.39 21.44 -15.42
C ALA A 70 -9.89 22.81 -15.85
N GLY A 71 -10.71 22.83 -16.89
CA GLY A 71 -11.40 24.01 -17.38
C GLY A 71 -10.55 24.99 -18.18
N SER A 72 -11.14 26.11 -18.45
CA SER A 72 -10.56 27.34 -18.98
C SER A 72 -11.33 28.52 -18.36
N ILE A 73 -10.92 29.75 -18.65
CA ILE A 73 -11.46 30.98 -18.06
C ILE A 73 -13.01 31.12 -18.08
N GLN A 74 -13.69 30.38 -18.92
CA GLN A 74 -15.16 30.44 -19.05
C GLN A 74 -15.87 29.11 -18.75
N ASP A 75 -15.11 28.10 -18.35
CA ASP A 75 -15.65 26.76 -18.09
C ASP A 75 -16.02 26.67 -16.60
N ASN A 76 -17.19 26.14 -16.34
CA ASN A 76 -17.66 25.86 -14.98
C ASN A 76 -17.71 24.35 -14.78
N CYS A 77 -16.55 23.75 -14.54
CA CYS A 77 -16.43 22.32 -14.25
C CYS A 77 -16.62 22.06 -12.75
N SER A 78 -17.02 20.85 -12.39
CA SER A 78 -17.14 20.44 -11.00
C SER A 78 -16.51 19.06 -10.78
N PHE A 79 -15.86 18.92 -9.65
CA PHE A 79 -15.09 17.73 -9.30
C PHE A 79 -15.38 17.34 -7.86
N SER A 80 -15.79 16.11 -7.65
CA SER A 80 -16.13 15.67 -6.29
C SER A 80 -15.98 14.17 -6.08
N ASN A 81 -15.85 13.78 -4.82
CA ASN A 81 -15.88 12.39 -4.39
C ASN A 81 -14.88 11.51 -5.14
N CYS A 82 -13.64 11.92 -5.22
CA CYS A 82 -12.61 11.17 -5.93
C CYS A 82 -11.48 10.71 -4.99
N GLU A 83 -10.90 9.58 -5.34
CA GLU A 83 -9.77 9.00 -4.60
C GLU A 83 -8.60 8.76 -5.55
N VAL A 84 -7.39 9.08 -5.10
CA VAL A 84 -6.15 8.93 -5.87
C VAL A 84 -5.11 8.16 -5.08
N ARG A 85 -4.43 7.24 -5.76
CA ARG A 85 -3.26 6.51 -5.28
C ARG A 85 -2.17 6.45 -6.36
N GLY A 86 -0.99 5.95 -5.98
CA GLY A 86 0.14 5.74 -6.88
C GLY A 86 1.14 6.87 -6.88
N LYS A 87 2.00 6.93 -7.91
CA LYS A 87 3.12 7.87 -7.97
C LYS A 87 3.00 8.81 -9.17
N LEU A 88 3.05 10.10 -8.90
CA LEU A 88 2.93 11.16 -9.91
C LEU A 88 4.24 11.93 -10.02
N THR A 89 4.86 11.92 -11.18
CA THR A 89 6.15 12.61 -11.42
C THR A 89 6.04 13.57 -12.59
N ALA A 90 6.26 14.87 -12.34
CA ALA A 90 6.30 15.87 -13.41
C ALA A 90 7.49 16.84 -13.26
N GLU A 91 7.92 17.45 -14.37
CA GLU A 91 8.97 18.46 -14.31
C GLU A 91 8.47 19.75 -13.67
N ASN A 92 7.26 20.23 -14.00
CA ASN A 92 6.78 21.54 -13.58
C ASN A 92 5.60 21.48 -12.61
N THR A 93 4.42 21.13 -13.12
CA THR A 93 3.18 21.22 -12.36
C THR A 93 2.62 19.84 -12.09
N VAL A 94 2.40 19.50 -10.84
CA VAL A 94 1.83 18.21 -10.40
C VAL A 94 0.91 18.40 -9.20
N GLY A 95 -0.29 17.85 -9.30
CA GLY A 95 -1.26 17.78 -8.21
C GLY A 95 -1.71 16.34 -7.95
N GLY A 96 -1.93 15.99 -6.69
CA GLY A 96 -2.43 14.67 -6.36
C GLY A 96 -3.77 14.35 -7.01
N PHE A 97 -4.60 15.36 -7.23
CA PHE A 97 -5.89 15.24 -7.90
C PHE A 97 -5.92 15.95 -9.27
N ILE A 98 -5.65 17.25 -9.32
CA ILE A 98 -5.61 18.06 -10.54
C ILE A 98 -4.26 18.74 -10.68
N GLY A 99 -3.63 18.65 -11.86
CA GLY A 99 -2.40 19.37 -12.15
C GLY A 99 -2.59 20.87 -12.15
N ASP A 100 -3.54 21.36 -12.96
CA ASP A 100 -3.83 22.79 -13.10
C ASP A 100 -5.33 23.02 -13.11
N ASN A 101 -5.83 23.89 -12.23
CA ASN A 101 -7.27 24.15 -12.03
C ASN A 101 -7.63 25.61 -12.27
N TYR A 102 -8.47 25.84 -13.28
CA TYR A 102 -9.06 27.12 -13.63
C TYR A 102 -10.46 27.25 -13.03
N PHE A 103 -10.63 28.02 -11.94
CA PHE A 103 -11.91 28.48 -11.36
C PHE A 103 -12.93 27.41 -10.98
N ASN A 104 -12.58 26.14 -10.97
CA ASN A 104 -13.54 25.07 -10.76
C ASN A 104 -13.66 24.70 -9.27
N ASN A 105 -14.81 24.16 -8.92
CA ASN A 105 -15.08 23.70 -7.57
C ASN A 105 -14.65 22.24 -7.39
N ILE A 106 -13.95 22.01 -6.30
CA ILE A 106 -13.43 20.68 -5.90
C ILE A 106 -13.89 20.41 -4.47
N SER A 107 -14.45 19.22 -4.24
CA SER A 107 -14.86 18.80 -2.90
C SER A 107 -14.72 17.30 -2.68
N ASN A 108 -14.50 16.93 -1.42
CA ASN A 108 -14.51 15.54 -0.97
C ASN A 108 -13.54 14.66 -1.77
N VAL A 109 -12.29 15.09 -1.87
CA VAL A 109 -11.21 14.37 -2.54
C VAL A 109 -10.22 13.84 -1.51
N ILE A 110 -9.82 12.58 -1.68
CA ILE A 110 -8.74 11.97 -0.91
C ILE A 110 -7.61 11.63 -1.86
N SER A 111 -6.41 12.12 -1.57
CA SER A 111 -5.21 11.79 -2.32
C SER A 111 -4.18 11.12 -1.41
N HIS A 112 -3.83 9.89 -1.72
CA HIS A 112 -2.75 9.10 -1.12
C HIS A 112 -1.51 9.07 -2.03
N ALA A 113 -1.45 9.93 -3.05
CA ALA A 113 -0.43 9.87 -4.07
C ALA A 113 0.96 10.27 -3.56
N ASP A 114 2.00 9.60 -4.05
CA ASP A 114 3.38 10.04 -3.94
C ASP A 114 3.71 11.01 -5.07
N ILE A 115 3.93 12.28 -4.72
CA ILE A 115 4.10 13.37 -5.67
C ILE A 115 5.58 13.74 -5.77
N VAL A 116 6.09 13.80 -6.99
CA VAL A 116 7.47 14.17 -7.27
C VAL A 116 7.53 15.26 -8.34
N ALA A 117 8.03 16.44 -7.98
CA ALA A 117 8.34 17.51 -8.90
C ALA A 117 9.86 17.51 -9.22
N THR A 118 10.23 17.51 -10.51
CA THR A 118 11.63 17.36 -10.94
C THR A 118 12.13 18.52 -11.79
N ASN A 119 11.84 19.75 -11.42
CA ASN A 119 12.20 20.92 -12.20
C ASN A 119 13.71 21.01 -12.45
N LYS A 120 14.06 21.26 -13.70
CA LYS A 120 15.45 21.43 -14.15
C LYS A 120 15.89 22.89 -14.18
N SER A 121 14.99 23.84 -13.96
CA SER A 121 15.29 25.26 -14.06
C SER A 121 14.56 26.07 -12.99
N ALA A 122 15.30 26.76 -12.16
CA ALA A 122 14.75 27.68 -11.15
C ALA A 122 13.89 28.80 -11.76
N TRP A 123 14.04 29.08 -13.06
CA TRP A 123 13.37 30.19 -13.72
C TRP A 123 11.92 29.90 -14.12
N THR A 124 11.59 28.66 -14.42
CA THR A 124 10.22 28.28 -14.84
C THR A 124 9.30 28.00 -13.66
N GLY A 125 9.83 27.94 -12.44
CA GLY A 125 9.09 27.54 -11.26
C GLY A 125 8.52 26.12 -11.37
N TYR A 126 8.15 25.56 -10.27
CA TYR A 126 7.35 24.34 -10.22
C TYR A 126 6.24 24.53 -9.21
N ALA A 127 5.17 23.79 -9.37
CA ALA A 127 4.08 23.76 -8.43
C ALA A 127 3.69 22.30 -8.16
N ALA A 128 3.78 21.90 -6.90
CA ALA A 128 3.42 20.58 -6.45
C ALA A 128 2.50 20.66 -5.24
N GLY A 129 1.34 20.04 -5.32
CA GLY A 129 0.38 20.04 -4.21
C GLY A 129 -0.30 18.69 -4.05
N GLY A 130 -0.62 18.37 -2.81
CA GLY A 130 -1.28 17.09 -2.47
C GLY A 130 -2.62 16.90 -3.13
N ILE A 131 -3.33 18.01 -3.41
CA ILE A 131 -4.60 18.01 -4.14
C ILE A 131 -4.43 18.75 -5.49
N LEU A 132 -3.96 19.98 -5.49
CA LEU A 132 -3.76 20.79 -6.70
C LEU A 132 -2.30 21.16 -6.91
N GLY A 133 -1.82 21.04 -8.15
CA GLY A 133 -0.56 21.67 -8.53
C GLY A 133 -0.67 23.17 -8.57
N VAL A 134 -1.60 23.71 -9.34
CA VAL A 134 -1.88 25.15 -9.45
C VAL A 134 -3.37 25.41 -9.30
N MET A 135 -3.69 26.50 -8.64
CA MET A 135 -5.03 27.07 -8.54
C MET A 135 -5.02 28.46 -9.16
N GLU A 136 -5.57 28.56 -10.36
CA GLU A 136 -5.67 29.81 -11.09
C GLU A 136 -6.78 30.72 -10.56
N SER A 137 -6.68 32.04 -10.81
CA SER A 137 -7.78 33.00 -10.62
C SER A 137 -8.22 33.59 -11.95
N ASP A 138 -9.47 34.07 -12.04
CA ASP A 138 -9.90 34.76 -13.25
C ASP A 138 -9.33 36.18 -13.34
N TRP A 139 -9.35 36.75 -14.55
CA TRP A 139 -8.82 38.08 -14.84
C TRP A 139 -9.57 39.20 -14.11
N SER A 140 -10.78 38.94 -13.65
CA SER A 140 -11.60 39.89 -12.90
C SER A 140 -11.51 39.70 -11.39
N GLY A 141 -10.82 38.67 -10.93
CA GLY A 141 -10.76 38.27 -9.52
C GLY A 141 -12.09 37.85 -8.90
N LYS A 142 -13.14 37.67 -9.73
CA LYS A 142 -14.52 37.43 -9.27
C LYS A 142 -14.91 35.97 -9.27
N ALA A 143 -14.41 35.17 -10.20
CA ALA A 143 -14.72 33.77 -10.27
C ALA A 143 -13.64 32.97 -9.51
N ALA A 144 -13.94 32.61 -8.32
CA ALA A 144 -13.05 31.78 -7.55
C ALA A 144 -13.63 30.38 -7.45
N GLY A 145 -13.00 29.41 -8.09
CA GLY A 145 -13.22 28.01 -7.75
C GLY A 145 -12.89 27.77 -6.28
N SER A 146 -13.41 26.74 -5.69
CA SER A 146 -13.15 26.40 -4.29
C SER A 146 -12.58 24.99 -4.16
N VAL A 147 -11.74 24.78 -3.15
CA VAL A 147 -11.21 23.48 -2.74
C VAL A 147 -11.64 23.23 -1.31
N LYS A 148 -12.53 22.29 -1.10
CA LYS A 148 -13.16 22.08 0.21
C LYS A 148 -13.22 20.60 0.57
N ASN A 149 -13.11 20.33 1.88
CA ASN A 149 -13.31 19.00 2.42
C ASN A 149 -12.37 17.95 1.81
N CYS A 150 -11.14 18.34 1.47
CA CYS A 150 -10.16 17.46 0.85
C CYS A 150 -9.13 16.98 1.88
N VAL A 151 -8.63 15.75 1.68
CA VAL A 151 -7.63 15.15 2.55
C VAL A 151 -6.44 14.67 1.71
N PHE A 152 -5.24 15.07 2.13
CA PHE A 152 -4.00 14.56 1.58
C PHE A 152 -3.28 13.67 2.59
N ASP A 153 -3.06 12.42 2.19
CA ASP A 153 -2.42 11.37 2.99
C ASP A 153 -1.32 10.67 2.18
N GLY A 154 -0.56 11.43 1.42
CA GLY A 154 0.54 10.96 0.59
C GLY A 154 1.85 11.63 0.94
N SER A 155 2.80 11.64 0.01
CA SER A 155 4.07 12.32 0.16
C SER A 155 4.34 13.32 -0.97
N ILE A 156 5.09 14.39 -0.67
CA ILE A 156 5.55 15.35 -1.69
C ILE A 156 7.06 15.50 -1.60
N LYS A 157 7.74 15.30 -2.74
CA LYS A 157 9.16 15.57 -2.91
C LYS A 157 9.37 16.51 -4.09
N ALA A 158 10.27 17.46 -3.94
CA ALA A 158 10.64 18.37 -5.00
C ALA A 158 12.16 18.34 -5.21
N PHE A 159 12.56 18.36 -6.46
CA PHE A 159 13.95 18.37 -6.88
C PHE A 159 14.19 19.57 -7.81
N LEU A 160 15.31 20.25 -7.62
CA LEU A 160 15.81 21.28 -8.51
C LEU A 160 17.20 20.86 -9.01
N ASP A 161 17.36 20.70 -10.31
CA ASP A 161 18.59 20.19 -10.92
C ASP A 161 19.10 18.89 -10.26
N GLY A 162 18.17 17.98 -9.95
CA GLY A 162 18.47 16.70 -9.33
C GLY A 162 18.79 16.73 -7.84
N LYS A 163 18.76 17.89 -7.21
CA LYS A 163 18.91 18.03 -5.75
C LYS A 163 17.55 18.14 -5.07
N GLU A 164 17.33 17.37 -4.03
CA GLU A 164 16.10 17.49 -3.24
C GLU A 164 16.04 18.84 -2.53
N VAL A 165 14.89 19.50 -2.62
CA VAL A 165 14.62 20.81 -2.02
C VAL A 165 13.59 20.62 -0.91
N SER A 166 14.01 20.81 0.35
CA SER A 166 13.19 20.48 1.51
C SER A 166 11.97 21.38 1.74
N SER A 167 11.99 22.61 1.23
CA SER A 167 10.90 23.59 1.41
C SER A 167 10.83 24.57 0.24
N PRO A 168 10.42 24.11 -0.95
CA PRO A 168 10.25 25.02 -2.07
C PRO A 168 9.03 25.93 -1.85
N ALA A 169 9.10 27.17 -2.33
CA ALA A 169 8.05 28.16 -2.16
C ALA A 169 6.71 27.82 -2.83
N THR A 170 6.70 26.82 -3.68
CA THR A 170 5.53 26.39 -4.48
C THR A 170 5.20 24.91 -4.30
N THR A 171 5.51 24.34 -3.14
CA THR A 171 5.24 22.94 -2.81
C THR A 171 4.50 22.86 -1.49
N HIS A 172 3.21 22.54 -1.51
CA HIS A 172 2.33 22.55 -0.35
C HIS A 172 1.43 21.31 -0.30
N GLN A 173 0.87 21.04 0.88
CA GLN A 173 0.10 19.81 1.10
C GLN A 173 -1.27 19.81 0.40
N ILE A 174 -1.85 20.98 0.14
CA ILE A 174 -3.17 21.08 -0.54
C ILE A 174 -3.00 21.70 -1.93
N ALA A 175 -2.50 22.92 -2.04
CA ALA A 175 -2.34 23.61 -3.31
C ALA A 175 -0.90 24.11 -3.47
N GLY A 176 -0.18 23.60 -4.45
CA GLY A 176 1.23 23.89 -4.68
C GLY A 176 1.47 25.36 -5.00
N ARG A 177 0.63 25.96 -5.82
CA ARG A 177 0.65 27.39 -6.09
C ARG A 177 -0.76 27.91 -6.27
N THR A 178 -1.02 29.08 -5.69
CA THR A 178 -2.20 29.88 -5.98
C THR A 178 -1.76 31.09 -6.80
N ILE A 179 -2.34 31.25 -8.00
CA ILE A 179 -2.12 32.45 -8.79
C ILE A 179 -3.19 33.44 -8.39
N ALA A 180 -2.76 34.53 -7.75
CA ALA A 180 -3.56 35.74 -7.61
C ALA A 180 -3.40 36.54 -8.90
N ASP A 181 -4.48 36.99 -9.47
CA ASP A 181 -4.42 37.85 -10.65
C ASP A 181 -3.71 39.17 -10.28
N GLU A 182 -2.66 39.52 -11.03
CA GLU A 182 -1.93 40.79 -10.84
C GLU A 182 -2.77 42.01 -11.25
N ASN A 183 -3.94 41.82 -11.85
CA ASN A 183 -4.81 42.89 -12.38
C ASN A 183 -5.98 43.26 -11.47
N TYR A 184 -5.85 43.10 -10.17
CA TYR A 184 -6.86 43.62 -9.23
C TYR A 184 -6.94 45.14 -9.28
N ALA A 185 -8.19 45.65 -9.29
CA ALA A 185 -8.44 47.05 -9.08
C ALA A 185 -7.82 47.47 -7.75
N GLU A 186 -7.17 48.65 -7.76
CA GLU A 186 -6.46 49.24 -6.59
C GLU A 186 -7.36 49.17 -5.33
N GLY A 187 -7.02 48.31 -4.37
CA GLY A 187 -7.75 48.12 -3.12
C GLY A 187 -8.51 46.79 -2.95
N GLU A 188 -8.59 45.94 -3.95
CA GLU A 188 -9.19 44.59 -3.81
C GLU A 188 -8.10 43.52 -3.74
N THR A 189 -7.93 42.91 -2.59
CA THR A 189 -7.01 41.77 -2.43
C THR A 189 -7.80 40.47 -2.68
N PRO A 190 -7.37 39.58 -3.58
CA PRO A 190 -8.01 38.29 -3.70
C PRO A 190 -7.90 37.53 -2.40
N LYS A 191 -9.02 37.19 -1.82
CA LYS A 191 -9.03 36.36 -0.62
C LYS A 191 -8.82 34.90 -1.03
N THR A 192 -7.60 34.51 -1.24
CA THR A 192 -7.21 33.10 -1.43
C THR A 192 -7.80 32.23 -0.32
N GLU A 193 -7.85 32.74 0.88
CA GLU A 193 -8.38 32.12 2.09
C GLU A 193 -9.87 31.71 1.99
N THR A 194 -10.69 32.42 1.19
CA THR A 194 -12.10 32.05 1.01
C THR A 194 -12.31 30.91 0.01
N ARG A 195 -11.28 30.54 -0.74
CA ARG A 195 -11.32 29.49 -1.75
C ARG A 195 -10.97 28.13 -1.19
N LEU A 196 -10.21 28.09 -0.09
CA LEU A 196 -9.79 26.89 0.62
C LEU A 196 -10.59 26.78 1.92
N ALA A 197 -11.14 25.62 2.20
CA ALA A 197 -11.84 25.38 3.46
C ALA A 197 -11.87 23.90 3.83
N ASN A 198 -11.71 23.59 5.11
CA ASN A 198 -11.81 22.23 5.64
C ASN A 198 -10.88 21.23 4.93
N ASN A 199 -9.67 21.64 4.59
CA ASN A 199 -8.69 20.77 3.96
C ASN A 199 -7.68 20.28 5.00
N TYR A 200 -7.32 19.03 4.95
CA TYR A 200 -6.50 18.37 5.95
C TYR A 200 -5.37 17.55 5.34
N THR A 201 -4.32 17.37 6.11
CA THR A 201 -3.22 16.47 5.78
C THR A 201 -2.81 15.63 6.99
N THR A 202 -2.36 14.40 6.75
CA THR A 202 -1.73 13.56 7.78
C THR A 202 -0.26 13.90 8.01
N ASN A 203 0.32 14.71 7.15
CA ASN A 203 1.70 15.15 7.26
C ASN A 203 1.83 16.30 8.28
N ASN A 204 2.70 16.16 9.26
CA ASN A 204 2.91 17.18 10.27
C ASN A 204 3.80 18.30 9.73
N VAL A 205 3.21 19.22 8.99
CA VAL A 205 3.88 20.41 8.39
C VAL A 205 3.66 21.70 9.15
N GLY A 206 3.08 21.63 10.34
CA GLY A 206 2.95 22.76 11.26
C GLY A 206 1.77 23.69 11.02
N SER A 207 0.88 23.44 10.04
CA SER A 207 -0.35 24.21 9.86
C SER A 207 -1.45 23.75 10.82
N THR A 208 -2.18 24.73 11.37
CA THR A 208 -3.41 24.51 12.13
C THR A 208 -4.65 25.03 11.38
N ASP A 209 -4.46 25.66 10.23
CA ASP A 209 -5.50 26.31 9.44
C ASP A 209 -5.93 25.42 8.27
N ALA A 210 -7.16 24.92 8.34
CA ALA A 210 -7.78 24.12 7.28
C ALA A 210 -8.14 24.91 6.01
N ALA A 211 -7.98 26.23 6.02
CA ALA A 211 -8.17 27.09 4.86
C ALA A 211 -6.82 27.52 4.23
N SER A 212 -5.70 27.04 4.73
CA SER A 212 -4.38 27.34 4.17
C SER A 212 -4.01 26.41 3.01
N VAL A 213 -3.00 26.80 2.23
CA VAL A 213 -2.41 25.94 1.18
C VAL A 213 -1.76 24.67 1.71
N GLU A 214 -1.40 24.67 3.00
CA GLU A 214 -0.90 23.46 3.69
C GLU A 214 -2.03 22.58 4.25
N GLY A 215 -3.25 23.11 4.41
CA GLY A 215 -4.30 22.42 5.16
C GLY A 215 -3.96 22.26 6.65
N ALA A 216 -4.92 21.83 7.43
CA ALA A 216 -4.68 21.53 8.85
C ALA A 216 -4.12 20.12 9.03
N TYR A 217 -3.10 20.01 9.88
CA TYR A 217 -2.62 18.68 10.29
C TYR A 217 -3.68 17.95 11.12
N LYS A 218 -3.90 16.68 10.76
CA LYS A 218 -4.71 15.77 11.57
C LYS A 218 -4.10 14.38 11.53
N ALA A 219 -3.83 13.82 12.69
CA ALA A 219 -3.25 12.48 12.77
C ALA A 219 -4.18 11.43 12.14
N ALA A 220 -3.67 10.51 11.35
CA ALA A 220 -4.45 9.47 10.66
C ALA A 220 -5.38 8.68 11.60
N LYS A 221 -4.95 8.43 12.84
CA LYS A 221 -5.77 7.76 13.86
C LYS A 221 -7.04 8.53 14.28
N GLU A 222 -7.10 9.83 14.00
CA GLU A 222 -8.22 10.72 14.32
C GLU A 222 -9.16 10.94 13.12
N MET A 223 -8.75 10.50 11.93
CA MET A 223 -9.55 10.55 10.71
C MET A 223 -10.47 9.33 10.64
N ASN A 224 -11.51 9.35 11.47
CA ASN A 224 -12.54 8.31 11.55
C ASN A 224 -13.80 8.69 10.74
N LYS A 225 -14.83 7.85 10.78
CA LYS A 225 -16.09 8.08 10.06
C LYS A 225 -16.78 9.39 10.46
N GLU A 226 -16.81 9.72 11.76
CA GLU A 226 -17.41 10.95 12.23
C GLU A 226 -16.68 12.19 11.68
N PHE A 227 -15.36 12.14 11.60
CA PHE A 227 -14.56 13.20 11.00
C PHE A 227 -14.94 13.40 9.53
N PHE A 228 -14.96 12.34 8.73
CA PHE A 228 -15.31 12.43 7.32
C PHE A 228 -16.78 12.80 7.10
N ALA A 229 -17.70 12.31 7.92
CA ALA A 229 -19.10 12.75 7.88
C ALA A 229 -19.25 14.25 8.19
N GLY A 230 -18.43 14.79 9.10
CA GLY A 230 -18.33 16.23 9.38
C GLY A 230 -17.78 17.04 8.20
N LEU A 231 -17.07 16.39 7.26
CA LEU A 231 -16.63 16.94 5.98
C LEU A 231 -17.61 16.62 4.82
N GLU A 232 -18.83 16.27 5.13
CA GLU A 232 -19.89 15.97 4.13
C GLU A 232 -19.59 14.77 3.21
N TYR A 233 -18.74 13.83 3.65
CA TYR A 233 -18.57 12.57 2.93
C TYR A 233 -19.82 11.70 3.13
N ALA A 234 -20.57 11.49 2.04
CA ALA A 234 -21.80 10.72 2.07
C ALA A 234 -21.51 9.21 1.94
N TYR A 235 -21.84 8.46 2.98
CA TYR A 235 -21.58 7.02 3.08
C TYR A 235 -22.75 6.20 2.55
N GLY A 236 -22.50 5.32 1.60
CA GLY A 236 -23.50 4.45 0.99
C GLY A 236 -22.91 3.54 -0.07
N SER A 237 -23.74 3.22 -1.06
CA SER A 237 -23.37 2.37 -2.20
C SER A 237 -23.97 2.88 -3.52
N THR A 238 -24.09 4.18 -3.64
CA THR A 238 -24.68 4.85 -4.82
C THR A 238 -23.79 6.01 -5.26
N LEU A 239 -24.05 6.57 -6.43
CA LEU A 239 -23.34 7.76 -6.90
C LEU A 239 -23.58 9.01 -6.03
N ALA A 240 -24.72 9.08 -5.34
CA ALA A 240 -25.04 10.17 -4.41
C ALA A 240 -24.37 9.99 -3.05
N GLU A 241 -24.11 8.74 -2.65
CA GLU A 241 -23.46 8.35 -1.40
C GLU A 241 -22.30 7.39 -1.72
N PRO A 242 -21.19 7.91 -2.29
CA PRO A 242 -20.21 7.07 -2.95
C PRO A 242 -19.14 6.50 -2.01
N TRP A 243 -19.13 6.86 -0.75
CA TRP A 243 -18.10 6.45 0.20
C TRP A 243 -18.51 5.26 1.03
N LYS A 244 -17.60 4.33 1.27
CA LYS A 244 -17.78 3.20 2.19
C LYS A 244 -16.66 3.16 3.22
N GLU A 245 -16.96 2.59 4.38
CA GLU A 245 -15.94 2.15 5.32
C GLU A 245 -15.29 0.86 4.79
N ASP A 246 -14.01 0.76 4.97
CA ASP A 246 -13.23 -0.35 4.48
C ASP A 246 -12.44 -1.08 5.58
N GLY A 247 -12.74 -0.78 6.85
CA GLY A 247 -11.97 -1.27 7.98
C GLY A 247 -10.72 -0.44 8.28
N SER A 248 -10.23 0.38 7.33
CA SER A 248 -9.34 1.50 7.60
C SER A 248 -10.17 2.70 8.08
N LYS A 249 -9.52 3.71 8.65
CA LYS A 249 -10.24 4.89 9.13
C LYS A 249 -10.58 5.86 8.00
N VAL A 250 -9.80 5.82 6.92
CA VAL A 250 -10.01 6.62 5.72
C VAL A 250 -10.99 5.90 4.79
N PRO A 251 -12.09 6.55 4.37
CA PRO A 251 -13.06 5.90 3.49
C PRO A 251 -12.52 5.69 2.08
N THR A 252 -13.10 4.76 1.36
CA THR A 252 -12.85 4.51 -0.07
C THR A 252 -14.17 4.54 -0.84
N LEU A 253 -14.10 4.63 -2.15
CA LEU A 253 -15.30 4.60 -3.00
C LEU A 253 -15.96 3.21 -2.96
N TYR A 254 -17.29 3.17 -2.94
CA TYR A 254 -18.07 1.95 -2.73
C TYR A 254 -17.82 0.86 -3.77
N PHE A 255 -17.44 1.23 -4.98
CA PHE A 255 -17.13 0.28 -6.05
C PHE A 255 -15.66 -0.16 -6.10
N ASN A 256 -14.80 0.42 -5.26
CA ASN A 256 -13.39 0.03 -5.22
C ASN A 256 -13.24 -1.35 -4.58
N ASN A 257 -12.60 -2.22 -5.35
CA ASN A 257 -12.13 -3.51 -4.90
C ASN A 257 -10.61 -3.46 -4.85
N ILE A 258 -10.06 -2.97 -3.74
CA ILE A 258 -8.62 -2.74 -3.59
C ILE A 258 -8.06 -3.50 -2.38
N ALA A 259 -6.87 -4.03 -2.55
CA ALA A 259 -6.12 -4.60 -1.44
C ALA A 259 -5.81 -3.52 -0.38
N LYS A 260 -5.80 -3.92 0.89
CA LYS A 260 -5.56 -3.05 2.04
C LYS A 260 -4.46 -3.54 2.95
N ALA A 261 -4.15 -4.81 2.85
CA ALA A 261 -3.05 -5.43 3.56
C ALA A 261 -2.62 -6.70 2.84
N LEU A 262 -1.34 -7.01 2.97
CA LEU A 262 -0.73 -8.28 2.65
C LEU A 262 -0.20 -8.88 3.96
N ALA A 263 -0.47 -10.15 4.21
CA ALA A 263 0.07 -10.85 5.35
C ALA A 263 0.62 -12.21 4.95
N VAL A 264 1.62 -12.66 5.68
CA VAL A 264 2.20 -13.99 5.57
C VAL A 264 1.96 -14.76 6.87
N SER A 265 1.75 -16.07 6.78
CA SER A 265 1.49 -16.89 7.96
C SER A 265 2.74 -17.09 8.85
N SER A 266 3.92 -16.83 8.30
CA SER A 266 5.18 -16.79 9.04
C SER A 266 6.16 -15.85 8.35
N ASP A 267 6.88 -15.04 9.12
CA ASP A 267 7.95 -14.15 8.68
C ASP A 267 9.36 -14.76 8.84
N ASP A 268 9.45 -15.94 9.51
CA ASP A 268 10.66 -16.71 9.66
C ASP A 268 10.39 -18.19 9.38
N VAL A 269 11.15 -18.81 8.47
CA VAL A 269 11.02 -20.23 8.16
C VAL A 269 12.39 -20.92 8.10
N THR A 270 12.38 -22.22 8.41
CA THR A 270 13.53 -23.10 8.20
C THR A 270 13.17 -24.13 7.15
N VAL A 271 13.99 -24.28 6.13
CA VAL A 271 13.78 -25.17 4.98
C VAL A 271 14.97 -26.10 4.76
N GLY A 272 14.76 -27.20 4.04
CA GLY A 272 15.80 -28.10 3.58
C GLY A 272 16.38 -27.70 2.21
N THR A 273 17.45 -28.40 1.81
CA THR A 273 18.05 -28.28 0.48
C THR A 273 17.43 -29.26 -0.53
N ASP A 274 16.44 -30.01 -0.14
CA ASP A 274 15.71 -31.01 -0.95
C ASP A 274 14.21 -30.72 -0.94
N ASP A 275 13.46 -31.44 -1.79
CA ASP A 275 12.02 -31.22 -1.91
C ASP A 275 11.24 -31.61 -0.64
N GLU A 276 11.73 -32.56 0.15
CA GLU A 276 11.12 -32.96 1.42
C GLU A 276 11.27 -31.88 2.50
N GLY A 277 12.29 -31.05 2.37
CA GLY A 277 12.53 -29.90 3.27
C GLY A 277 11.81 -28.61 2.87
N ALA A 278 10.91 -28.63 1.88
CA ALA A 278 10.14 -27.46 1.51
C ALA A 278 9.11 -27.10 2.60
N VAL A 279 8.82 -25.81 2.74
CA VAL A 279 7.82 -25.28 3.67
C VAL A 279 6.80 -24.49 2.89
N VAL A 280 5.52 -24.64 3.25
CA VAL A 280 4.43 -23.84 2.71
C VAL A 280 4.13 -22.69 3.67
N VAL A 281 4.19 -21.47 3.15
CA VAL A 281 3.76 -20.25 3.84
C VAL A 281 2.52 -19.73 3.12
N GLN A 282 1.45 -19.48 3.86
CA GLN A 282 0.25 -18.89 3.29
C GLN A 282 0.41 -17.38 3.17
N VAL A 283 0.17 -16.85 1.99
CA VAL A 283 0.11 -15.40 1.69
C VAL A 283 -1.35 -15.01 1.55
N SER A 284 -1.78 -13.98 2.25
CA SER A 284 -3.18 -13.53 2.27
C SER A 284 -3.28 -12.05 1.93
N VAL A 285 -4.21 -11.71 1.03
CA VAL A 285 -4.56 -10.34 0.66
C VAL A 285 -5.90 -9.98 1.28
N TYR A 286 -5.95 -8.88 2.01
CA TYR A 286 -7.14 -8.42 2.72
C TYR A 286 -7.72 -7.17 2.06
N GLY A 287 -9.03 -6.98 2.20
CA GLY A 287 -9.76 -5.81 1.74
C GLY A 287 -10.20 -5.86 0.28
N MET A 288 -9.74 -6.84 -0.48
CA MET A 288 -10.10 -7.08 -1.87
C MET A 288 -10.95 -8.35 -1.98
N GLU A 289 -11.99 -8.33 -2.81
CA GLU A 289 -12.81 -9.49 -3.12
C GLU A 289 -12.25 -10.19 -4.36
N ASN A 290 -12.03 -11.50 -4.27
CA ASN A 290 -11.51 -12.34 -5.36
C ASN A 290 -10.25 -11.76 -6.06
N PRO A 291 -9.14 -11.53 -5.32
CA PRO A 291 -7.90 -11.09 -5.94
C PRO A 291 -7.36 -12.16 -6.90
N ASP A 292 -6.81 -11.73 -8.03
CA ASP A 292 -6.06 -12.64 -8.92
C ASP A 292 -4.63 -12.82 -8.37
N LEU A 293 -4.50 -13.69 -7.35
CA LEU A 293 -3.23 -13.89 -6.64
C LEU A 293 -2.14 -14.51 -7.52
N GLU A 294 -2.53 -15.29 -8.52
CA GLU A 294 -1.57 -15.93 -9.43
C GLU A 294 -0.92 -14.91 -10.38
N SER A 295 -1.69 -13.92 -10.81
CA SER A 295 -1.23 -12.90 -11.78
C SER A 295 -0.67 -11.64 -11.13
N ASP A 296 -1.24 -11.22 -9.99
CA ASP A 296 -0.94 -9.91 -9.40
C ASP A 296 0.06 -9.96 -8.24
N LEU A 297 0.43 -11.18 -7.78
CA LEU A 297 1.37 -11.35 -6.70
C LEU A 297 2.79 -11.52 -7.24
N GLU A 298 3.67 -10.60 -6.88
CA GLU A 298 5.08 -10.67 -7.26
C GLU A 298 5.87 -11.37 -6.16
N VAL A 299 6.72 -12.32 -6.56
CA VAL A 299 7.58 -13.07 -5.64
C VAL A 299 9.03 -12.89 -6.08
N SER A 300 9.87 -12.45 -5.15
CA SER A 300 11.32 -12.44 -5.33
C SER A 300 12.01 -13.21 -4.21
N ALA A 301 13.05 -13.95 -4.55
CA ALA A 301 13.84 -14.72 -3.59
C ALA A 301 15.31 -14.36 -3.71
N GLU A 302 15.97 -14.18 -2.56
CA GLU A 302 17.37 -13.80 -2.44
C GLU A 302 18.16 -14.80 -1.60
N GLY A 303 19.48 -14.82 -1.80
CA GLY A 303 20.39 -15.70 -1.07
C GLY A 303 20.25 -17.16 -1.51
N TYR A 304 19.99 -18.04 -0.56
CA TYR A 304 19.89 -19.49 -0.80
C TYR A 304 18.45 -20.01 -0.76
N ALA A 305 17.45 -19.14 -0.90
CA ALA A 305 16.05 -19.49 -0.97
C ALA A 305 15.52 -19.45 -2.42
N THR A 306 14.54 -20.26 -2.68
CA THR A 306 13.64 -20.16 -3.86
C THR A 306 12.21 -20.21 -3.37
N ALA A 307 11.29 -19.60 -4.13
CA ALA A 307 9.87 -19.63 -3.83
C ALA A 307 9.04 -19.74 -5.09
N THR A 308 7.95 -20.48 -5.03
CA THR A 308 6.98 -20.65 -6.12
C THR A 308 5.58 -20.56 -5.56
N LEU A 309 4.66 -19.93 -6.31
CA LEU A 309 3.25 -19.90 -5.98
C LEU A 309 2.66 -21.32 -6.14
N GLY A 310 1.85 -21.70 -5.19
CA GLY A 310 1.09 -22.96 -5.15
C GLY A 310 -0.40 -22.73 -5.44
N GLU A 311 -1.26 -23.42 -4.71
CA GLU A 311 -2.71 -23.36 -4.91
C GLU A 311 -3.33 -22.11 -4.29
N ALA A 312 -4.24 -21.47 -5.01
CA ALA A 312 -4.99 -20.32 -4.51
C ALA A 312 -6.28 -20.74 -3.78
N HIS A 313 -6.56 -20.14 -2.63
CA HIS A 313 -7.70 -20.43 -1.75
C HIS A 313 -8.45 -19.12 -1.41
N GLY A 314 -9.24 -18.62 -2.34
CA GLY A 314 -9.93 -17.34 -2.19
C GLY A 314 -8.95 -16.16 -2.11
N ASN A 315 -8.87 -15.51 -0.95
CA ASN A 315 -7.96 -14.38 -0.73
C ASN A 315 -6.55 -14.79 -0.24
N SER A 316 -6.23 -16.07 -0.30
CA SER A 316 -4.93 -16.60 0.12
C SER A 316 -4.36 -17.52 -0.95
N ILE A 317 -3.05 -17.60 -1.01
CA ILE A 317 -2.30 -18.51 -1.89
C ILE A 317 -1.16 -19.16 -1.12
N ASP A 318 -0.88 -20.39 -1.45
CA ASP A 318 0.25 -21.10 -0.90
C ASP A 318 1.54 -20.62 -1.57
N LEU A 319 2.57 -20.36 -0.77
CA LEU A 319 3.91 -20.04 -1.22
C LEU A 319 4.85 -21.16 -0.78
N VAL A 320 5.33 -21.94 -1.73
CA VAL A 320 6.25 -23.05 -1.47
C VAL A 320 7.68 -22.52 -1.47
N ILE A 321 8.34 -22.55 -0.31
CA ILE A 321 9.70 -22.07 -0.12
C ILE A 321 10.65 -23.26 0.02
N LYS A 322 11.74 -23.25 -0.75
CA LYS A 322 12.81 -24.27 -0.74
C LYS A 322 14.18 -23.64 -0.59
N GLY A 323 15.11 -24.41 -0.05
CA GLY A 323 16.51 -24.02 -0.01
C GLY A 323 17.30 -24.59 -1.20
N THR A 324 18.24 -23.82 -1.70
CA THR A 324 19.17 -24.26 -2.78
C THR A 324 20.51 -24.70 -2.22
N LYS A 325 20.95 -24.12 -1.10
CA LYS A 325 22.22 -24.39 -0.41
C LYS A 325 22.10 -23.96 1.04
N MET A 326 22.83 -24.62 1.93
CA MET A 326 22.88 -24.21 3.36
C MET A 326 23.28 -22.75 3.51
N GLY A 327 22.55 -22.01 4.35
CA GLY A 327 22.81 -20.61 4.62
C GLY A 327 21.54 -19.83 4.94
N ILE A 328 21.57 -18.55 4.66
CA ILE A 328 20.45 -17.63 4.89
C ILE A 328 19.97 -17.10 3.55
N GLY A 329 18.68 -16.93 3.42
CA GLY A 329 18.02 -16.27 2.30
C GLY A 329 16.81 -15.48 2.77
N ALA A 330 16.14 -14.81 1.85
CA ALA A 330 14.88 -14.12 2.09
C ALA A 330 13.95 -14.33 0.90
N VAL A 331 12.66 -14.32 1.16
CA VAL A 331 11.62 -14.28 0.14
C VAL A 331 10.75 -13.05 0.39
N THR A 332 10.64 -12.18 -0.60
CA THR A 332 9.74 -11.03 -0.56
C THR A 332 8.56 -11.28 -1.47
N VAL A 333 7.37 -11.09 -0.94
CA VAL A 333 6.10 -11.12 -1.69
C VAL A 333 5.51 -9.72 -1.72
N SER A 334 4.98 -9.31 -2.86
CA SER A 334 4.36 -7.99 -3.06
C SER A 334 3.03 -8.12 -3.79
N PHE A 335 2.07 -7.30 -3.39
CA PHE A 335 0.77 -7.16 -4.04
C PHE A 335 0.40 -5.67 -4.07
N GLY A 336 0.50 -5.05 -5.25
CA GLY A 336 0.37 -3.61 -5.38
C GLY A 336 1.41 -2.85 -4.56
N GLU A 337 0.96 -2.03 -3.61
CA GLU A 337 1.83 -1.25 -2.71
C GLU A 337 2.27 -2.00 -1.44
N PHE A 338 1.70 -3.17 -1.19
CA PHE A 338 1.97 -3.96 0.02
C PHE A 338 3.08 -4.98 -0.24
N SER A 339 3.96 -5.15 0.72
CA SER A 339 5.00 -6.19 0.68
C SER A 339 5.25 -6.81 2.04
N ALA A 340 5.66 -8.07 2.04
CA ALA A 340 6.09 -8.80 3.23
C ALA A 340 7.37 -9.57 2.91
N THR A 341 8.28 -9.64 3.87
CA THR A 341 9.53 -10.39 3.73
C THR A 341 9.56 -11.54 4.71
N ILE A 342 9.92 -12.72 4.22
CA ILE A 342 10.06 -13.97 4.96
C ILE A 342 11.55 -14.28 5.02
N ASN A 343 12.13 -14.32 6.23
CA ASN A 343 13.50 -14.73 6.43
C ASN A 343 13.61 -16.26 6.33
N VAL A 344 14.58 -16.75 5.60
CA VAL A 344 14.73 -18.17 5.32
C VAL A 344 16.07 -18.68 5.84
N THR A 345 16.02 -19.65 6.73
CA THR A 345 17.20 -20.42 7.16
C THR A 345 17.22 -21.76 6.44
N VAL A 346 18.26 -22.02 5.66
CA VAL A 346 18.41 -23.27 4.91
C VAL A 346 19.37 -24.22 5.62
N LEU A 347 18.89 -25.40 5.97
CA LEU A 347 19.66 -26.45 6.62
C LEU A 347 19.77 -27.68 5.72
N LYS A 348 20.90 -28.40 5.83
CA LYS A 348 21.06 -29.68 5.13
C LYS A 348 20.19 -30.75 5.79
N ASN A 349 19.46 -31.51 4.98
CA ASN A 349 18.59 -32.61 5.44
C ASN A 349 17.53 -32.16 6.47
N TYR A 350 17.02 -30.94 6.33
CA TYR A 350 15.88 -30.47 7.10
C TYR A 350 14.58 -30.99 6.46
N VAL A 351 13.80 -31.71 7.23
CA VAL A 351 12.47 -32.20 6.82
C VAL A 351 11.44 -31.38 7.57
N SER A 352 10.60 -30.64 6.86
CA SER A 352 9.49 -29.90 7.45
C SER A 352 8.32 -30.85 7.67
N GLY A 353 8.01 -31.07 8.92
CA GLY A 353 6.82 -31.84 9.30
C GLY A 353 7.14 -33.03 10.19
N ILE A 354 6.14 -33.44 10.95
CA ILE A 354 6.10 -34.78 11.55
C ILE A 354 5.54 -35.66 10.44
N GLU A 355 6.37 -36.45 9.78
CA GLU A 355 5.84 -37.58 9.03
C GLU A 355 5.03 -38.45 9.99
N ASN A 356 3.71 -38.54 9.75
CA ASN A 356 2.97 -39.68 10.22
C ASN A 356 3.52 -40.90 9.48
N VAL A 357 4.47 -41.58 10.10
CA VAL A 357 4.89 -42.89 9.63
C VAL A 357 3.71 -43.84 9.90
N GLU A 358 2.82 -43.96 8.95
CA GLU A 358 1.94 -45.12 8.81
C GLU A 358 2.81 -46.25 8.29
N ASP A 359 3.56 -46.89 9.20
CA ASP A 359 3.90 -48.30 8.99
C ASP A 359 4.22 -49.01 10.30
N ALA A 360 3.47 -50.07 10.49
CA ALA A 360 3.60 -51.23 11.34
C ALA A 360 4.47 -51.12 12.63
N ALA A 361 3.82 -51.08 13.77
CA ALA A 361 4.37 -51.08 15.11
C ALA A 361 5.12 -49.77 15.47
N ALA A 362 4.49 -48.65 15.24
CA ALA A 362 5.03 -47.35 15.53
C ALA A 362 5.34 -47.20 17.01
N LEU A 363 6.62 -46.90 17.32
CA LEU A 363 7.04 -46.43 18.64
C LEU A 363 6.25 -45.16 18.96
N VAL A 364 5.38 -45.24 19.95
CA VAL A 364 4.60 -44.07 20.40
C VAL A 364 5.31 -43.49 21.64
N ILE A 365 5.81 -42.23 21.49
CA ILE A 365 6.42 -41.52 22.61
C ILE A 365 5.36 -40.80 23.41
N LYS A 366 5.28 -41.03 24.70
CA LYS A 366 4.34 -40.41 25.64
C LYS A 366 5.11 -39.76 26.78
N ALA A 367 4.58 -38.66 27.33
CA ALA A 367 5.08 -38.06 28.56
C ALA A 367 3.96 -38.04 29.62
N VAL A 368 4.20 -38.71 30.74
CA VAL A 368 3.26 -38.79 31.87
C VAL A 368 4.10 -38.75 33.16
N ASP A 369 3.67 -37.98 34.16
CA ASP A 369 4.20 -37.94 35.51
C ASP A 369 5.72 -37.85 35.61
N ALA A 370 6.32 -36.85 34.97
CA ALA A 370 7.74 -36.59 34.92
C ALA A 370 8.58 -37.75 34.28
N GLN A 371 7.96 -38.55 33.45
CA GLN A 371 8.61 -39.61 32.67
C GLN A 371 8.25 -39.54 31.19
N ILE A 372 9.22 -39.72 30.33
CA ILE A 372 9.03 -39.96 28.90
C ILE A 372 9.14 -41.45 28.67
N SER A 373 8.16 -42.04 28.01
CA SER A 373 8.13 -43.47 27.68
C SER A 373 7.86 -43.70 26.20
N ALA A 374 8.46 -44.76 25.66
CA ALA A 374 8.17 -45.27 24.32
C ALA A 374 8.17 -46.81 24.38
N GLU A 375 6.99 -47.39 24.37
CA GLU A 375 6.84 -48.84 24.45
C GLU A 375 7.51 -49.50 23.26
N GLY A 376 8.34 -50.54 23.54
CA GLY A 376 9.14 -51.20 22.52
C GLY A 376 10.48 -50.52 22.18
N ALA A 377 10.76 -49.37 22.70
CA ALA A 377 12.06 -48.71 22.46
C ALA A 377 13.22 -49.41 23.18
N ASP A 378 14.34 -49.50 22.48
CA ASP A 378 15.63 -49.94 23.01
C ASP A 378 16.46 -48.78 23.56
N ALA A 379 16.25 -47.57 23.06
CA ALA A 379 16.88 -46.36 23.57
C ALA A 379 16.01 -45.10 23.36
N ILE A 380 16.06 -44.15 24.31
CA ILE A 380 15.48 -42.83 24.22
C ILE A 380 16.60 -41.79 24.35
N TYR A 381 16.62 -40.83 23.45
CA TYR A 381 17.54 -39.68 23.42
C TYR A 381 16.73 -38.41 23.59
N VAL A 382 17.20 -37.53 24.47
CA VAL A 382 16.53 -36.22 24.71
C VAL A 382 17.50 -35.10 24.35
N TYR A 383 17.03 -34.21 23.48
CA TYR A 383 17.82 -33.07 22.98
C TYR A 383 17.16 -31.75 23.39
N SER A 384 17.96 -30.75 23.69
CA SER A 384 17.50 -29.37 23.76
C SER A 384 17.13 -28.85 22.36
N VAL A 385 16.41 -27.74 22.29
CA VAL A 385 16.04 -27.07 21.00
C VAL A 385 17.25 -26.74 20.10
N ASN A 386 18.45 -26.58 20.71
CA ASN A 386 19.70 -26.29 20.00
C ASN A 386 20.37 -27.57 19.48
N GLY A 387 19.71 -28.73 19.56
CA GLY A 387 20.26 -30.01 19.10
C GLY A 387 21.29 -30.66 20.04
N LYS A 388 21.53 -30.08 21.22
CA LYS A 388 22.44 -30.65 22.20
C LYS A 388 21.81 -31.84 22.92
N LEU A 389 22.45 -33.01 22.94
CA LEU A 389 22.00 -34.16 23.73
C LEU A 389 22.05 -33.81 25.21
N VAL A 390 20.94 -33.85 25.90
CA VAL A 390 20.83 -33.55 27.35
C VAL A 390 20.47 -34.77 28.19
N GLY A 391 20.02 -35.84 27.56
CA GLY A 391 19.72 -37.10 28.23
C GLY A 391 19.67 -38.29 27.30
N LYS A 392 19.98 -39.46 27.81
CA LYS A 392 19.90 -40.74 27.11
C LYS A 392 19.58 -41.86 28.09
N THR A 393 18.77 -42.80 27.69
CA THR A 393 18.53 -44.06 28.40
C THR A 393 18.59 -45.24 27.45
N SER A 394 19.02 -46.40 27.94
CA SER A 394 18.84 -47.67 27.25
C SER A 394 17.56 -48.30 27.77
N GLY A 395 16.52 -48.35 26.98
CA GLY A 395 15.19 -48.88 27.31
C GLY A 395 14.08 -47.90 27.04
N ALA A 396 12.87 -48.32 27.41
CA ALA A 396 11.60 -47.71 26.99
C ALA A 396 11.16 -46.51 27.83
N ALA A 397 11.92 -46.05 28.83
CA ALA A 397 11.54 -44.94 29.70
C ALA A 397 12.74 -44.06 30.11
N PHE A 398 12.51 -42.77 30.15
CA PHE A 398 13.47 -41.72 30.55
C PHE A 398 12.83 -40.78 31.58
N SER A 399 13.46 -40.57 32.74
CA SER A 399 13.01 -39.64 33.78
C SER A 399 13.35 -38.19 33.38
N THR A 400 12.37 -37.31 33.48
CA THR A 400 12.53 -35.87 33.23
C THR A 400 12.94 -35.06 34.48
N ALA A 401 13.06 -35.72 35.64
CA ALA A 401 13.28 -35.03 36.92
C ALA A 401 14.61 -34.22 37.00
N GLY A 402 15.54 -34.46 36.09
CA GLY A 402 16.79 -33.70 35.98
C GLY A 402 16.80 -32.64 34.84
N LEU A 403 15.70 -32.46 34.15
CA LEU A 403 15.56 -31.46 33.08
C LEU A 403 15.02 -30.15 33.63
N THR A 404 15.55 -29.04 33.15
CA THR A 404 15.00 -27.70 33.44
C THR A 404 13.74 -27.46 32.60
N SER A 405 12.87 -26.56 33.04
CA SER A 405 11.71 -26.14 32.26
C SER A 405 12.13 -25.67 30.86
N GLY A 406 11.45 -26.13 29.84
CA GLY A 406 11.81 -25.82 28.46
C GLY A 406 11.23 -26.80 27.43
N LEU A 407 11.48 -26.53 26.15
CA LEU A 407 11.12 -27.39 25.03
C LEU A 407 12.27 -28.39 24.73
N TYR A 408 11.91 -29.65 24.56
CA TYR A 408 12.83 -30.75 24.26
C TYR A 408 12.38 -31.57 23.07
N ILE A 409 13.33 -32.08 22.33
CA ILE A 409 13.11 -33.03 21.24
C ILE A 409 13.52 -34.41 21.74
N VAL A 410 12.58 -35.35 21.69
CA VAL A 410 12.82 -36.74 22.13
C VAL A 410 12.82 -37.65 20.93
N LYS A 411 13.84 -38.52 20.86
CA LYS A 411 13.98 -39.53 19.82
C LYS A 411 14.04 -40.89 20.45
N ALA A 412 13.16 -41.80 20.06
CA ALA A 412 13.17 -43.20 20.46
C ALA A 412 13.60 -44.09 19.29
N THR A 413 14.33 -45.19 19.60
CA THR A 413 14.76 -46.20 18.63
C THR A 413 14.50 -47.59 19.20
N ASP A 414 14.05 -48.53 18.39
CA ASP A 414 13.94 -49.94 18.75
C ASP A 414 15.13 -50.78 18.24
N LYS A 415 15.12 -52.07 18.54
CA LYS A 415 16.19 -53.03 18.11
C LYS A 415 16.18 -53.28 16.59
N ALA A 416 15.04 -53.07 15.92
CA ALA A 416 14.90 -53.23 14.48
C ALA A 416 15.39 -51.98 13.71
N GLY A 417 15.69 -50.87 14.41
CA GLY A 417 16.15 -49.64 13.84
C GLY A 417 15.03 -48.65 13.52
N HIS A 418 13.77 -48.94 13.87
CA HIS A 418 12.67 -47.99 13.73
C HIS A 418 12.90 -46.80 14.70
N LYS A 419 12.43 -45.62 14.29
CA LYS A 419 12.65 -44.38 15.04
C LYS A 419 11.34 -43.61 15.20
N ALA A 420 11.13 -43.05 16.38
CA ALA A 420 10.09 -42.09 16.63
C ALA A 420 10.69 -40.77 17.13
N THR A 421 10.07 -39.65 16.83
CA THR A 421 10.50 -38.34 17.35
C THR A 421 9.28 -37.57 17.84
N ALA A 422 9.37 -36.93 18.98
CA ALA A 422 8.33 -36.12 19.56
C ALA A 422 8.91 -34.85 20.24
N LYS A 423 8.11 -33.79 20.36
CA LYS A 423 8.45 -32.56 21.10
C LYS A 423 7.67 -32.53 22.40
N PHE A 424 8.34 -32.20 23.50
CA PHE A 424 7.74 -32.11 24.83
C PHE A 424 8.13 -30.81 25.49
N VAL A 425 7.16 -30.19 26.18
CA VAL A 425 7.42 -29.05 27.08
C VAL A 425 7.50 -29.59 28.50
N ILE A 426 8.64 -29.43 29.12
CA ILE A 426 8.83 -29.71 30.55
C ILE A 426 8.52 -28.41 31.31
N LYS A 427 7.56 -28.47 32.24
CA LYS A 427 7.12 -27.33 33.05
C LYS A 427 7.89 -27.23 34.35
#